data_a7f3e61ece6ef4e88901956c1069ae2c
#
_entry.id   a7f3e61ece6ef4e88901956c1069ae2c
#
_cell.length_a   1.000
_cell.length_b   1.000
_cell.length_c   1.000
_cell.angle_alpha   90.00
_cell.angle_beta   90.00
_cell.angle_gamma   90.00
#
_symmetry.space_group_name_H-M   'P 1'
#
loop_
_entity.id
_entity.type
_entity.pdbx_description
1 polymer ?
#
loop_
_entity_poly.entity_id
_entity_poly.type
_entity_poly.pdbx_seq_one_letter_code
_entity_poly.pdbx_strand_id
1 'polypeptide(L)'
;MARTRVRIPSLLALSAALTLVAGCGDGTDPGAVADAPAKGAAPAAGKDRPVVVVTTTWEGAFAKAAGAEDVKVIVPQSVHHAPDYDPRPSDLAAVAKADFVLYAPFEPYAAKIKEAAGSRAKLVEVDLDNDPDKVRAEVDRLGGLFGTRDAATKWKSGFDSEYGRLNKDLQAAWPGGRSPSVVAQVFTGWAAKLAGATAVGTYGPEAVTPGQLAGLSAKKPSLVLDNAHMSTGTVLPDSGAKQVEIVNYPGEDLDLLPVYRNAAAELKKAMGGS
;
A
#
# COMPACT_ATOMS: atom_id res chain seq x y z
N MET A 1 -53.95 8.54 7.22
CA MET A 1 -54.49 9.89 6.84
C MET A 1 -53.30 10.70 6.36
N ALA A 2 -53.31 11.05 5.30
CA ALA A 2 -53.50 11.89 4.15
C ALA A 2 -52.17 12.04 3.37
N ARG A 3 -52.22 11.54 2.14
CA ARG A 3 -51.21 11.77 1.07
C ARG A 3 -51.42 13.18 0.51
N THR A 4 -50.33 13.88 0.21
CA THR A 4 -50.38 15.00 -0.73
C THR A 4 -49.26 14.87 -1.74
N ARG A 5 -49.68 14.60 -2.98
CA ARG A 5 -48.87 14.65 -4.20
C ARG A 5 -48.96 16.06 -4.77
N VAL A 6 -47.83 16.63 -5.17
CA VAL A 6 -47.83 17.83 -6.04
C VAL A 6 -47.10 17.48 -7.34
N ARG A 7 -47.78 17.79 -8.43
CA ARG A 7 -47.38 17.52 -9.83
C ARG A 7 -46.67 18.73 -10.43
N ILE A 8 -45.76 18.41 -11.34
CA ILE A 8 -44.99 19.22 -12.31
C ILE A 8 -45.95 20.07 -13.22
N PRO A 9 -45.48 21.22 -13.80
CA PRO A 9 -45.36 21.15 -15.25
C PRO A 9 -44.04 21.67 -15.87
N SER A 10 -43.75 21.02 -16.99
CA SER A 10 -42.73 21.32 -17.99
C SER A 10 -42.99 22.64 -18.73
N LEU A 11 -41.92 23.34 -19.13
CA LEU A 11 -42.01 24.30 -20.24
C LEU A 11 -40.70 24.24 -21.05
N LEU A 12 -40.87 23.86 -22.31
CA LEU A 12 -39.91 23.98 -23.39
C LEU A 12 -39.74 25.45 -23.79
N ALA A 13 -38.54 25.86 -24.13
CA ALA A 13 -38.30 26.95 -25.08
C ALA A 13 -37.05 26.69 -25.91
N LEU A 14 -37.28 26.59 -27.17
CA LEU A 14 -36.38 26.42 -28.30
C LEU A 14 -35.95 27.81 -28.80
N SER A 15 -34.65 28.07 -29.03
CA SER A 15 -34.23 29.21 -29.87
C SER A 15 -32.87 28.92 -30.52
N ALA A 16 -32.92 28.72 -31.83
CA ALA A 16 -31.82 28.68 -32.75
C ALA A 16 -31.41 30.13 -33.17
N ALA A 17 -30.14 30.41 -33.28
CA ALA A 17 -29.64 31.56 -34.04
C ALA A 17 -28.36 31.20 -34.78
N LEU A 18 -28.51 31.11 -36.10
CA LEU A 18 -27.47 30.96 -37.12
C LEU A 18 -26.95 32.34 -37.48
N THR A 19 -25.61 32.59 -37.50
CA THR A 19 -25.02 33.71 -38.23
C THR A 19 -23.86 33.21 -39.05
N LEU A 20 -24.07 33.21 -40.36
CA LEU A 20 -23.04 33.15 -41.42
C LEU A 20 -22.42 34.53 -41.60
N VAL A 21 -21.10 34.61 -41.71
CA VAL A 21 -20.42 35.71 -42.34
C VAL A 21 -19.48 35.15 -43.41
N ALA A 22 -19.78 35.42 -44.63
CA ALA A 22 -18.98 35.18 -45.82
C ALA A 22 -18.06 36.41 -46.04
N GLY A 23 -16.80 36.17 -46.28
CA GLY A 23 -15.83 37.19 -46.79
C GLY A 23 -15.03 36.59 -47.94
N CYS A 24 -15.36 36.99 -49.17
CA CYS A 24 -14.58 36.71 -50.38
C CYS A 24 -13.35 37.61 -50.47
N GLY A 25 -12.21 37.05 -50.88
CA GLY A 25 -11.02 37.77 -51.35
C GLY A 25 -10.25 36.87 -52.29
N ASP A 26 -10.17 37.35 -53.51
CA ASP A 26 -9.67 36.77 -54.75
C ASP A 26 -8.16 36.66 -54.85
N GLY A 27 -7.58 35.67 -55.55
CA GLY A 27 -6.23 35.79 -56.08
C GLY A 27 -5.37 34.51 -56.19
N THR A 28 -5.49 33.81 -57.33
CA THR A 28 -4.44 33.07 -58.10
C THR A 28 -3.70 31.87 -57.49
N ASP A 29 -3.96 30.70 -58.07
CA ASP A 29 -3.24 29.42 -58.12
C ASP A 29 -1.95 29.49 -59.01
N PRO A 30 -1.03 28.49 -59.13
CA PRO A 30 -1.01 27.11 -58.57
C PRO A 30 0.37 26.67 -58.02
N GLY A 31 0.36 25.68 -57.14
CA GLY A 31 1.58 24.98 -56.76
C GLY A 31 1.30 23.76 -55.87
N ALA A 32 1.25 22.59 -56.48
CA ALA A 32 1.12 21.29 -55.79
C ALA A 32 2.25 21.07 -54.80
N VAL A 33 1.91 20.80 -53.55
CA VAL A 33 2.81 20.16 -52.60
C VAL A 33 2.06 19.18 -51.72
N ALA A 34 2.68 18.01 -51.60
CA ALA A 34 2.29 16.79 -51.03
C ALA A 34 1.63 16.86 -49.63
N ASP A 35 0.67 16.02 -49.47
CA ASP A 35 0.08 15.57 -48.21
C ASP A 35 1.18 15.12 -47.24
N ALA A 36 1.44 15.90 -46.20
CA ALA A 36 2.25 15.47 -45.06
C ALA A 36 1.29 14.90 -43.99
N PRO A 37 1.52 13.67 -43.53
CA PRO A 37 0.68 13.09 -42.46
C PRO A 37 0.77 13.95 -41.22
N ALA A 38 -0.36 14.32 -40.67
CA ALA A 38 -0.49 14.98 -39.37
C ALA A 38 0.34 14.24 -38.32
N LYS A 39 1.43 14.87 -37.91
CA LYS A 39 2.23 14.45 -36.77
C LYS A 39 1.28 14.36 -35.58
N GLY A 40 0.97 13.14 -35.16
CA GLY A 40 0.25 12.91 -33.94
C GLY A 40 0.88 13.74 -32.82
N ALA A 41 0.07 14.51 -32.13
CA ALA A 41 0.47 15.25 -30.96
C ALA A 41 1.12 14.25 -30.00
N ALA A 42 2.42 14.41 -29.76
CA ALA A 42 3.10 13.71 -28.67
C ALA A 42 2.32 13.99 -27.37
N PRO A 43 2.13 13.01 -26.50
CA PRO A 43 1.52 13.28 -25.21
C PRO A 43 2.35 14.35 -24.53
N ALA A 44 1.69 15.36 -23.98
CA ALA A 44 2.32 16.47 -23.29
C ALA A 44 3.27 15.91 -22.22
N ALA A 45 4.56 15.91 -22.47
CA ALA A 45 5.59 15.69 -21.50
C ALA A 45 5.53 16.85 -20.49
N GLY A 46 5.34 16.51 -19.20
CA GLY A 46 5.51 17.47 -18.11
C GLY A 46 4.27 17.76 -17.28
N LYS A 47 3.65 16.75 -16.65
CA LYS A 47 3.17 16.96 -15.29
C LYS A 47 4.35 16.60 -14.42
N ASP A 48 4.82 17.58 -13.65
CA ASP A 48 5.83 17.37 -12.63
C ASP A 48 5.40 16.17 -11.79
N ARG A 49 6.32 15.19 -11.64
CA ARG A 49 6.06 14.02 -10.82
C ARG A 49 5.80 14.48 -9.40
N PRO A 50 4.79 13.95 -8.71
CA PRO A 50 4.46 14.44 -7.39
C PRO A 50 5.60 14.16 -6.40
N VAL A 51 5.95 15.17 -5.61
CA VAL A 51 6.84 15.04 -4.46
C VAL A 51 6.05 14.43 -3.32
N VAL A 52 6.44 13.22 -2.91
CA VAL A 52 5.75 12.46 -1.87
C VAL A 52 6.65 12.38 -0.63
N VAL A 53 6.19 12.91 0.49
CA VAL A 53 6.85 12.74 1.79
C VAL A 53 6.09 11.68 2.56
N VAL A 54 6.80 10.76 3.18
CA VAL A 54 6.23 9.64 3.92
C VAL A 54 6.85 9.55 5.31
N THR A 55 6.11 9.05 6.26
CA THR A 55 6.58 8.95 7.64
C THR A 55 7.61 7.84 7.79
N THR A 56 7.34 6.64 7.32
CA THR A 56 8.26 5.49 7.42
C THR A 56 8.54 4.84 6.07
N THR A 57 9.44 3.86 6.05
CA THR A 57 9.71 3.04 4.85
C THR A 57 8.50 2.25 4.39
N TRP A 58 7.53 2.00 5.27
CA TRP A 58 6.34 1.22 4.91
C TRP A 58 5.40 2.03 4.01
N GLU A 59 5.03 3.27 4.40
CA GLU A 59 4.32 4.20 3.52
C GLU A 59 5.11 4.48 2.24
N GLY A 60 6.46 4.57 2.37
CA GLY A 60 7.35 4.77 1.23
C GLY A 60 7.26 3.65 0.21
N ALA A 61 7.20 2.41 0.66
CA ALA A 61 7.07 1.26 -0.22
C ALA A 61 5.69 1.20 -0.91
N PHE A 62 4.61 1.58 -0.21
CA PHE A 62 3.30 1.74 -0.84
C PHE A 62 3.31 2.86 -1.90
N ALA A 63 3.92 4.00 -1.58
CA ALA A 63 4.03 5.11 -2.52
C ALA A 63 4.80 4.70 -3.78
N LYS A 64 5.93 4.01 -3.61
CA LYS A 64 6.76 3.51 -4.73
C LYS A 64 6.02 2.46 -5.56
N ALA A 65 5.34 1.52 -4.91
CA ALA A 65 4.49 0.52 -5.57
C ALA A 65 3.37 1.17 -6.38
N ALA A 66 2.82 2.27 -5.89
CA ALA A 66 1.82 3.08 -6.58
C ALA A 66 2.38 3.95 -7.72
N GLY A 67 3.71 3.96 -7.92
CA GLY A 67 4.37 4.68 -9.01
C GLY A 67 4.89 6.06 -8.66
N ALA A 68 5.02 6.41 -7.37
CA ALA A 68 5.76 7.60 -6.95
C ALA A 68 7.26 7.39 -7.16
N GLU A 69 7.94 8.38 -7.75
CA GLU A 69 9.38 8.31 -8.03
C GLU A 69 10.20 9.19 -7.08
N ASP A 70 9.67 10.34 -6.68
CA ASP A 70 10.30 11.25 -5.71
C ASP A 70 9.65 11.01 -4.33
N VAL A 71 10.25 10.10 -3.56
CA VAL A 71 9.75 9.71 -2.23
C VAL A 71 10.80 10.04 -1.17
N LYS A 72 10.44 10.89 -0.22
CA LYS A 72 11.28 11.22 0.93
C LYS A 72 10.72 10.61 2.22
N VAL A 73 11.49 9.75 2.86
CA VAL A 73 11.17 9.16 4.17
C VAL A 73 11.63 10.10 5.30
N ILE A 74 10.79 10.30 6.32
CA ILE A 74 11.09 11.12 7.48
C ILE A 74 11.85 10.33 8.55
N VAL A 75 11.29 9.18 8.96
CA VAL A 75 11.88 8.34 10.01
C VAL A 75 12.90 7.40 9.38
N PRO A 76 14.20 7.56 9.68
CA PRO A 76 15.24 6.68 9.15
C PRO A 76 15.02 5.24 9.62
N GLN A 77 15.34 4.26 8.78
CA GLN A 77 15.27 2.83 9.13
C GLN A 77 16.14 2.46 10.34
N SER A 78 17.19 3.24 10.62
CA SER A 78 18.02 3.07 11.80
C SER A 78 17.29 3.33 13.14
N VAL A 79 16.10 3.93 13.09
CA VAL A 79 15.23 4.10 14.24
C VAL A 79 14.40 2.81 14.38
N HIS A 80 14.78 1.94 15.32
CA HIS A 80 14.16 0.64 15.52
C HIS A 80 12.68 0.72 15.95
N HIS A 81 12.31 1.77 16.66
CA HIS A 81 10.94 2.03 17.10
C HIS A 81 10.49 3.38 16.54
N ALA A 82 9.85 3.37 15.38
CA ALA A 82 9.43 4.59 14.70
C ALA A 82 8.64 5.57 15.58
N PRO A 83 7.75 5.13 16.50
CA PRO A 83 7.06 6.02 17.43
C PRO A 83 7.97 6.90 18.32
N ASP A 84 9.22 6.50 18.57
CA ASP A 84 10.15 7.28 19.41
C ASP A 84 10.84 8.42 18.65
N TYR A 85 10.59 8.52 17.33
CA TYR A 85 11.18 9.57 16.52
C TYR A 85 10.52 10.92 16.76
N ASP A 86 11.33 11.97 16.93
CA ASP A 86 10.85 13.35 16.93
C ASP A 86 11.25 14.04 15.62
N PRO A 87 10.29 14.44 14.76
CA PRO A 87 10.58 15.06 13.48
C PRO A 87 11.42 16.32 13.62
N ARG A 88 12.50 16.40 12.84
CA ARG A 88 13.43 17.53 12.83
C ARG A 88 12.85 18.69 12.02
N PRO A 89 13.35 19.93 12.22
CA PRO A 89 12.94 21.08 11.39
C PRO A 89 13.09 20.85 9.88
N SER A 90 14.13 20.10 9.46
CA SER A 90 14.34 19.72 8.06
C SER A 90 13.25 18.79 7.51
N ASP A 91 12.68 17.93 8.36
CA ASP A 91 11.62 16.99 8.00
C ASP A 91 10.30 17.76 7.83
N LEU A 92 9.99 18.65 8.79
CA LEU A 92 8.82 19.52 8.71
C LEU A 92 8.91 20.47 7.50
N ALA A 93 10.10 20.98 7.17
CA ALA A 93 10.31 21.78 5.98
C ALA A 93 10.12 20.99 4.66
N ALA A 94 10.41 19.69 4.66
CA ALA A 94 10.10 18.82 3.52
C ALA A 94 8.60 18.57 3.39
N VAL A 95 7.92 18.27 4.50
CA VAL A 95 6.45 18.14 4.57
C VAL A 95 5.76 19.38 4.00
N ALA A 96 6.19 20.59 4.38
CA ALA A 96 5.62 21.84 3.90
C ALA A 96 5.76 22.07 2.37
N LYS A 97 6.69 21.35 1.72
CA LYS A 97 6.95 21.48 0.27
C LYS A 97 6.36 20.33 -0.55
N ALA A 98 5.87 19.28 0.09
CA ALA A 98 5.32 18.09 -0.56
C ALA A 98 4.02 18.39 -1.32
N ASP A 99 3.73 17.58 -2.33
CA ASP A 99 2.41 17.50 -2.95
C ASP A 99 1.50 16.54 -2.18
N PHE A 100 2.09 15.42 -1.70
CA PHE A 100 1.41 14.43 -0.85
C PHE A 100 2.25 14.13 0.38
N VAL A 101 1.58 13.94 1.50
CA VAL A 101 2.19 13.47 2.74
C VAL A 101 1.44 12.23 3.22
N LEU A 102 2.14 11.08 3.21
CA LEU A 102 1.60 9.82 3.67
C LEU A 102 2.02 9.58 5.12
N TYR A 103 1.07 9.17 5.94
CA TYR A 103 1.28 8.90 7.37
C TYR A 103 0.29 7.85 7.88
N ALA A 104 0.66 7.16 8.96
CA ALA A 104 -0.28 6.30 9.69
C ALA A 104 -0.88 7.06 10.89
N PRO A 105 -2.20 7.01 11.12
CA PRO A 105 -2.87 7.83 12.14
C PRO A 105 -2.47 7.51 13.58
N PHE A 106 -1.92 6.31 13.82
CA PHE A 106 -1.45 5.89 15.15
C PHE A 106 -0.05 6.39 15.52
N GLU A 107 0.66 7.05 14.59
CA GLU A 107 2.00 7.57 14.85
C GLU A 107 1.93 8.79 15.78
N PRO A 108 2.72 8.83 16.87
CA PRO A 108 2.66 9.92 17.87
C PRO A 108 2.94 11.30 17.30
N TYR A 109 3.76 11.38 16.25
CA TYR A 109 4.12 12.63 15.58
C TYR A 109 3.16 13.03 14.44
N ALA A 110 2.11 12.26 14.18
CA ALA A 110 1.16 12.56 13.09
C ALA A 110 0.56 13.97 13.20
N ALA A 111 0.31 14.48 14.42
CA ALA A 111 -0.19 15.83 14.62
C ALA A 111 0.79 16.90 14.13
N LYS A 112 2.11 16.75 14.43
CA LYS A 112 3.18 17.67 13.96
C LYS A 112 3.30 17.65 12.43
N ILE A 113 3.19 16.46 11.83
CA ILE A 113 3.22 16.28 10.38
C ILE A 113 2.03 16.99 9.71
N LYS A 114 0.81 16.82 10.26
CA LYS A 114 -0.39 17.49 9.76
C LYS A 114 -0.29 19.01 9.83
N GLU A 115 0.22 19.54 10.95
CA GLU A 115 0.44 20.97 11.12
C GLU A 115 1.44 21.52 10.11
N ALA A 116 2.59 20.83 9.91
CA ALA A 116 3.63 21.24 8.97
C ALA A 116 3.16 21.20 7.50
N ALA A 117 2.27 20.28 7.14
CA ALA A 117 1.71 20.16 5.80
C ALA A 117 0.87 21.40 5.40
N GLY A 118 0.22 22.04 6.39
CA GLY A 118 -0.61 23.22 6.17
C GLY A 118 -1.74 22.95 5.17
N SER A 119 -1.98 23.90 4.27
CA SER A 119 -3.00 23.77 3.21
C SER A 119 -2.44 23.33 1.85
N ARG A 120 -1.13 23.21 1.72
CA ARG A 120 -0.47 22.92 0.42
C ARG A 120 -0.45 21.41 0.14
N ALA A 121 0.09 20.64 1.05
CA ALA A 121 0.24 19.21 0.86
C ALA A 121 -1.09 18.47 1.09
N LYS A 122 -1.37 17.49 0.22
CA LYS A 122 -2.49 16.58 0.44
C LYS A 122 -2.10 15.52 1.45
N LEU A 123 -2.72 15.57 2.62
CA LEU A 123 -2.56 14.56 3.67
C LEU A 123 -3.29 13.26 3.28
N VAL A 124 -2.59 12.14 3.38
CA VAL A 124 -3.08 10.83 3.00
C VAL A 124 -2.80 9.84 4.13
N GLU A 125 -3.85 9.38 4.79
CA GLU A 125 -3.73 8.26 5.73
C GLU A 125 -3.51 6.96 4.96
N VAL A 126 -2.59 6.13 5.44
CA VAL A 126 -2.26 4.82 4.86
C VAL A 126 -2.58 3.72 5.87
N ASP A 127 -3.30 2.69 5.43
CA ASP A 127 -3.50 1.47 6.21
C ASP A 127 -2.28 0.56 6.05
N LEU A 128 -1.43 0.55 7.07
CA LEU A 128 -0.21 -0.25 7.09
C LEU A 128 -0.52 -1.71 7.41
N ASP A 129 -0.84 -2.47 6.40
CA ASP A 129 -1.10 -3.90 6.51
C ASP A 129 -0.49 -4.63 5.30
N ASN A 130 0.19 -5.75 5.57
CA ASN A 130 0.75 -6.61 4.54
C ASN A 130 -0.22 -7.70 4.05
N ASP A 131 -1.51 -7.65 4.43
CA ASP A 131 -2.51 -8.52 3.78
C ASP A 131 -2.55 -8.24 2.28
N PRO A 132 -2.39 -9.26 1.41
CA PRO A 132 -2.24 -9.05 -0.02
C PRO A 132 -3.43 -8.34 -0.67
N ASP A 133 -4.64 -8.50 -0.15
CA ASP A 133 -5.82 -7.83 -0.70
C ASP A 133 -5.83 -6.34 -0.32
N LYS A 134 -5.43 -6.03 0.92
CA LYS A 134 -5.27 -4.65 1.39
C LYS A 134 -4.14 -3.94 0.64
N VAL A 135 -3.00 -4.60 0.46
CA VAL A 135 -1.87 -4.06 -0.32
C VAL A 135 -2.30 -3.69 -1.74
N ARG A 136 -3.03 -4.57 -2.43
CA ARG A 136 -3.54 -4.30 -3.78
C ARG A 136 -4.47 -3.09 -3.81
N ALA A 137 -5.39 -3.04 -2.85
CA ALA A 137 -6.37 -1.96 -2.74
C ALA A 137 -5.68 -0.62 -2.46
N GLU A 138 -4.69 -0.61 -1.56
CA GLU A 138 -3.96 0.60 -1.19
C GLU A 138 -3.09 1.12 -2.32
N VAL A 139 -2.37 0.24 -3.02
CA VAL A 139 -1.58 0.61 -4.22
C VAL A 139 -2.47 1.18 -5.32
N ASP A 140 -3.66 0.62 -5.55
CA ASP A 140 -4.63 1.17 -6.51
C ASP A 140 -5.12 2.56 -6.11
N ARG A 141 -5.47 2.73 -4.84
CA ARG A 141 -5.93 3.99 -4.28
C ARG A 141 -4.89 5.09 -4.44
N LEU A 142 -3.65 4.79 -4.04
CA LEU A 142 -2.53 5.73 -4.15
C LEU A 142 -2.18 6.02 -5.61
N GLY A 143 -2.14 5.02 -6.49
CA GLY A 143 -1.93 5.22 -7.93
C GLY A 143 -2.98 6.11 -8.56
N GLY A 144 -4.23 6.02 -8.07
CA GLY A 144 -5.30 6.95 -8.44
C GLY A 144 -5.05 8.38 -7.98
N LEU A 145 -4.57 8.55 -6.74
CA LEU A 145 -4.28 9.85 -6.16
C LEU A 145 -3.09 10.55 -6.84
N PHE A 146 -2.05 9.78 -7.17
CA PHE A 146 -0.81 10.29 -7.80
C PHE A 146 -0.97 10.49 -9.32
N GLY A 147 -2.02 9.94 -9.93
CA GLY A 147 -2.18 9.92 -11.38
C GLY A 147 -1.29 8.90 -12.10
N THR A 148 -0.85 7.86 -11.39
CA THR A 148 0.12 6.83 -11.82
C THR A 148 -0.52 5.44 -11.94
N ARG A 149 -1.80 5.36 -12.31
CA ARG A 149 -2.59 4.10 -12.35
C ARG A 149 -1.93 2.98 -13.16
N ASP A 150 -1.26 3.31 -14.27
CA ASP A 150 -0.60 2.31 -15.11
C ASP A 150 0.59 1.67 -14.39
N ALA A 151 1.38 2.47 -13.67
CA ALA A 151 2.49 1.99 -12.85
C ALA A 151 1.98 1.09 -11.69
N ALA A 152 0.94 1.52 -10.99
CA ALA A 152 0.30 0.73 -9.94
C ALA A 152 -0.24 -0.60 -10.46
N THR A 153 -0.89 -0.61 -11.64
CA THR A 153 -1.40 -1.83 -12.28
C THR A 153 -0.27 -2.78 -12.66
N LYS A 154 0.81 -2.26 -13.25
CA LYS A 154 1.99 -3.05 -13.60
C LYS A 154 2.64 -3.67 -12.36
N TRP A 155 2.81 -2.88 -11.29
CA TRP A 155 3.37 -3.37 -10.03
C TRP A 155 2.51 -4.49 -9.45
N LYS A 156 1.18 -4.31 -9.38
CA LYS A 156 0.25 -5.34 -8.87
C LYS A 156 0.35 -6.67 -9.63
N SER A 157 0.46 -6.61 -10.97
CA SER A 157 0.63 -7.82 -11.77
C SER A 157 1.91 -8.59 -11.40
N GLY A 158 3.02 -7.86 -11.14
CA GLY A 158 4.26 -8.44 -10.65
C GLY A 158 4.13 -9.02 -9.23
N PHE A 159 3.46 -8.27 -8.35
CA PHE A 159 3.16 -8.69 -6.99
C PHE A 159 2.33 -9.98 -6.96
N ASP A 160 1.26 -10.05 -7.74
CA ASP A 160 0.38 -11.23 -7.82
C ASP A 160 1.12 -12.48 -8.29
N SER A 161 1.98 -12.31 -9.29
CA SER A 161 2.81 -13.39 -9.80
C SER A 161 3.77 -13.92 -8.74
N GLU A 162 4.47 -13.00 -8.06
CA GLU A 162 5.44 -13.36 -7.01
C GLU A 162 4.76 -13.95 -5.78
N TYR A 163 3.67 -13.32 -5.29
CA TYR A 163 2.89 -13.84 -4.18
C TYR A 163 2.36 -15.24 -4.46
N GLY A 164 1.80 -15.47 -5.64
CA GLY A 164 1.30 -16.78 -6.05
C GLY A 164 2.40 -17.83 -6.13
N ARG A 165 3.62 -17.46 -6.58
CA ARG A 165 4.79 -18.34 -6.58
C ARG A 165 5.20 -18.72 -5.16
N LEU A 166 5.38 -17.72 -4.27
CA LEU A 166 5.76 -17.94 -2.87
C LEU A 166 4.74 -18.80 -2.13
N ASN A 167 3.45 -18.56 -2.34
CA ASN A 167 2.37 -19.35 -1.74
C ASN A 167 2.44 -20.82 -2.16
N LYS A 168 2.63 -21.10 -3.46
CA LYS A 168 2.79 -22.47 -3.98
C LYS A 168 4.04 -23.15 -3.41
N ASP A 169 5.16 -22.44 -3.35
CA ASP A 169 6.44 -22.97 -2.82
C ASP A 169 6.30 -23.33 -1.33
N LEU A 170 5.56 -22.51 -0.55
CA LEU A 170 5.28 -22.79 0.85
C LEU A 170 4.33 -23.98 1.03
N GLN A 171 3.29 -24.09 0.21
CA GLN A 171 2.38 -25.24 0.25
C GLN A 171 3.10 -26.56 -0.10
N ALA A 172 4.02 -26.52 -1.04
CA ALA A 172 4.85 -27.67 -1.39
C ALA A 172 5.78 -28.10 -0.23
N ALA A 173 6.10 -27.19 0.69
CA ALA A 173 6.95 -27.44 1.86
C ALA A 173 6.15 -27.86 3.12
N TRP A 174 4.83 -28.02 3.04
CA TRP A 174 4.02 -28.41 4.21
C TRP A 174 4.45 -29.75 4.77
N PRO A 175 4.67 -29.85 6.10
CA PRO A 175 5.04 -31.10 6.74
C PRO A 175 3.99 -32.20 6.50
N GLY A 176 4.38 -33.30 5.88
CA GLY A 176 3.46 -34.38 5.53
C GLY A 176 2.31 -33.96 4.61
N GLY A 177 2.49 -32.90 3.82
CA GLY A 177 1.47 -32.38 2.90
C GLY A 177 0.24 -31.75 3.58
N ARG A 178 0.36 -31.40 4.86
CA ARG A 178 -0.75 -30.81 5.63
C ARG A 178 -0.47 -29.35 5.98
N SER A 179 -1.48 -28.51 5.84
CA SER A 179 -1.41 -27.11 6.26
C SER A 179 -0.99 -26.99 7.73
N PRO A 180 0.08 -26.24 8.05
CA PRO A 180 0.51 -26.05 9.42
C PRO A 180 -0.55 -25.26 10.22
N SER A 181 -0.75 -25.64 11.50
CA SER A 181 -1.55 -24.86 12.45
C SER A 181 -0.70 -23.74 13.03
N VAL A 182 -1.23 -22.51 13.04
CA VAL A 182 -0.46 -21.32 13.38
C VAL A 182 -1.17 -20.49 14.45
N VAL A 183 -0.42 -20.06 15.46
CA VAL A 183 -0.76 -18.91 16.31
C VAL A 183 0.03 -17.71 15.79
N ALA A 184 -0.64 -16.59 15.51
CA ALA A 184 -0.03 -15.42 14.94
C ALA A 184 -0.21 -14.18 15.83
N GLN A 185 0.84 -13.36 15.94
CA GLN A 185 0.70 -12.01 16.47
C GLN A 185 -0.24 -11.22 15.54
N VAL A 186 -1.05 -10.32 16.07
CA VAL A 186 -2.13 -9.64 15.31
C VAL A 186 -1.68 -8.98 14.02
N PHE A 187 -0.42 -8.54 13.91
CA PHE A 187 0.13 -7.91 12.71
C PHE A 187 0.89 -8.87 11.77
N THR A 188 0.90 -10.18 12.08
CA THR A 188 1.61 -11.19 11.26
C THR A 188 0.67 -12.19 10.57
N GLY A 189 -0.65 -11.97 10.67
CA GLY A 189 -1.67 -12.84 10.07
C GLY A 189 -1.53 -12.99 8.55
N TRP A 190 -1.02 -11.97 7.86
CA TRP A 190 -0.75 -12.00 6.44
C TRP A 190 0.28 -13.08 6.05
N ALA A 191 1.28 -13.34 6.92
CA ALA A 191 2.29 -14.37 6.69
C ALA A 191 1.68 -15.78 6.83
N ALA A 192 0.72 -15.98 7.75
CA ALA A 192 -0.06 -17.22 7.81
C ALA A 192 -0.86 -17.41 6.51
N LYS A 193 -1.49 -16.35 5.98
CA LYS A 193 -2.22 -16.38 4.70
C LYS A 193 -1.27 -16.69 3.53
N LEU A 194 -0.07 -16.10 3.50
CA LEU A 194 0.96 -16.41 2.51
C LEU A 194 1.35 -17.89 2.53
N ALA A 195 1.48 -18.48 3.71
CA ALA A 195 1.80 -19.90 3.86
C ALA A 195 0.63 -20.84 3.54
N GLY A 196 -0.58 -20.33 3.36
CA GLY A 196 -1.79 -21.15 3.30
C GLY A 196 -2.00 -21.93 4.61
N ALA A 197 -1.53 -21.38 5.73
CA ALA A 197 -1.59 -22.01 7.05
C ALA A 197 -2.98 -21.83 7.69
N THR A 198 -3.31 -22.75 8.61
CA THR A 198 -4.54 -22.65 9.39
C THR A 198 -4.30 -21.84 10.66
N ALA A 199 -4.82 -20.60 10.71
CA ALA A 199 -4.76 -19.79 11.92
C ALA A 199 -5.68 -20.36 13.01
N VAL A 200 -5.08 -20.83 14.11
CA VAL A 200 -5.81 -21.43 15.25
C VAL A 200 -5.93 -20.46 16.42
N GLY A 201 -5.21 -19.34 16.39
CA GLY A 201 -5.30 -18.28 17.39
C GLY A 201 -4.44 -17.07 17.07
N THR A 202 -4.74 -15.96 17.76
CA THR A 202 -4.00 -14.71 17.67
C THR A 202 -3.66 -14.18 19.06
N TYR A 203 -2.63 -13.34 19.16
CA TYR A 203 -2.22 -12.65 20.38
C TYR A 203 -1.66 -11.27 20.07
N GLY A 204 -1.43 -10.47 21.12
CA GLY A 204 -0.86 -9.14 21.04
C GLY A 204 -1.87 -8.04 20.66
N PRO A 205 -1.40 -6.78 20.51
CA PRO A 205 -0.01 -6.36 20.63
C PRO A 205 0.52 -6.34 22.07
N GLU A 206 -0.36 -6.41 23.08
CA GLU A 206 0.02 -6.46 24.48
C GLU A 206 0.64 -7.82 24.87
N ALA A 207 1.39 -7.84 25.96
CA ALA A 207 1.99 -9.05 26.49
C ALA A 207 0.94 -10.14 26.78
N VAL A 208 1.25 -11.37 26.41
CA VAL A 208 0.33 -12.51 26.55
C VAL A 208 0.16 -12.88 28.03
N THR A 209 -1.08 -12.89 28.51
CA THR A 209 -1.40 -13.31 29.88
C THR A 209 -1.26 -14.82 30.07
N PRO A 210 -1.05 -15.33 31.31
CA PRO A 210 -0.97 -16.77 31.56
C PRO A 210 -2.22 -17.57 31.06
N GLY A 211 -3.40 -16.95 31.17
CA GLY A 211 -4.64 -17.59 30.68
C GLY A 211 -4.69 -17.69 29.15
N GLN A 212 -4.25 -16.66 28.45
CA GLN A 212 -4.11 -16.69 26.99
C GLN A 212 -3.06 -17.70 26.54
N LEU A 213 -1.90 -17.75 27.22
CA LEU A 213 -0.85 -18.76 26.99
C LEU A 213 -1.42 -20.18 27.05
N ALA A 214 -2.13 -20.52 28.14
CA ALA A 214 -2.74 -21.82 28.30
C ALA A 214 -3.74 -22.13 27.17
N GLY A 215 -4.59 -21.16 26.83
CA GLY A 215 -5.58 -21.31 25.76
C GLY A 215 -4.96 -21.48 24.37
N LEU A 216 -3.89 -20.78 24.07
CA LEU A 216 -3.16 -20.88 22.80
C LEU A 216 -2.37 -22.20 22.70
N SER A 217 -1.69 -22.60 23.78
CA SER A 217 -0.95 -23.87 23.86
C SER A 217 -1.87 -25.09 23.72
N ALA A 218 -3.07 -25.03 24.29
CA ALA A 218 -4.08 -26.12 24.20
C ALA A 218 -4.50 -26.39 22.72
N LYS A 219 -4.33 -25.42 21.81
CA LYS A 219 -4.62 -25.57 20.38
C LYS A 219 -3.53 -26.31 19.62
N LYS A 220 -2.42 -26.63 20.28
CA LYS A 220 -1.27 -27.37 19.72
C LYS A 220 -0.80 -26.81 18.37
N PRO A 221 -0.48 -25.52 18.28
CA PRO A 221 0.04 -24.96 17.03
C PRO A 221 1.38 -25.60 16.66
N SER A 222 1.65 -25.71 15.37
CA SER A 222 2.98 -26.13 14.87
C SER A 222 3.95 -24.96 14.73
N LEU A 223 3.42 -23.75 14.50
CA LEU A 223 4.18 -22.53 14.38
C LEU A 223 3.58 -21.40 15.22
N VAL A 224 4.45 -20.52 15.71
CA VAL A 224 4.08 -19.19 16.25
C VAL A 224 4.71 -18.15 15.35
N LEU A 225 3.89 -17.26 14.78
CA LEU A 225 4.36 -16.13 13.98
C LEU A 225 4.42 -14.90 14.86
N ASP A 226 5.62 -14.46 15.21
CA ASP A 226 5.84 -13.29 16.06
C ASP A 226 6.27 -12.08 15.23
N ASN A 227 5.98 -10.89 15.71
CA ASN A 227 6.39 -9.65 15.05
C ASN A 227 7.81 -9.27 15.52
N ALA A 228 8.77 -9.31 14.61
CA ALA A 228 10.16 -9.04 14.91
C ALA A 228 10.41 -7.65 15.56
N HIS A 229 9.56 -6.66 15.28
CA HIS A 229 9.65 -5.31 15.83
C HIS A 229 9.02 -5.15 17.22
N MET A 230 8.26 -6.15 17.68
CA MET A 230 7.50 -6.12 18.93
C MET A 230 7.71 -7.40 19.76
N SER A 231 8.70 -8.19 19.42
CA SER A 231 8.97 -9.46 20.07
C SER A 231 9.36 -9.25 21.54
N THR A 232 8.73 -10.01 22.42
CA THR A 232 9.02 -10.04 23.86
C THR A 232 9.70 -11.33 24.30
N GLY A 233 10.20 -12.11 23.35
CA GLY A 233 10.81 -13.42 23.56
C GLY A 233 9.92 -14.58 23.13
N THR A 234 10.18 -15.78 23.65
CA THR A 234 9.41 -16.97 23.26
C THR A 234 7.97 -16.92 23.79
N VAL A 235 7.01 -16.90 22.88
CA VAL A 235 5.58 -16.72 23.22
C VAL A 235 4.97 -17.99 23.82
N LEU A 236 5.25 -19.18 23.25
CA LEU A 236 4.72 -20.47 23.70
C LEU A 236 5.86 -21.46 24.02
N PRO A 237 6.63 -21.27 25.10
CA PRO A 237 7.88 -22.00 25.34
C PRO A 237 7.70 -23.52 25.47
N ASP A 238 6.58 -23.97 26.05
CA ASP A 238 6.36 -25.39 26.35
C ASP A 238 5.42 -26.10 25.36
N SER A 239 5.06 -25.41 24.27
CA SER A 239 4.09 -25.96 23.29
C SER A 239 4.71 -26.89 22.25
N GLY A 240 6.04 -26.86 22.07
CA GLY A 240 6.75 -27.51 20.97
C GLY A 240 6.58 -26.81 19.61
N ALA A 241 5.84 -25.71 19.55
CA ALA A 241 5.70 -24.90 18.34
C ALA A 241 7.01 -24.17 18.01
N LYS A 242 7.36 -24.11 16.74
CA LYS A 242 8.50 -23.31 16.28
C LYS A 242 8.08 -21.85 16.14
N GLN A 243 8.78 -20.93 16.80
CA GLN A 243 8.57 -19.50 16.64
C GLN A 243 9.32 -18.99 15.40
N VAL A 244 8.64 -18.16 14.62
CA VAL A 244 9.15 -17.52 13.41
C VAL A 244 8.98 -16.02 13.55
N GLU A 245 10.09 -15.30 13.50
CA GLU A 245 10.11 -13.83 13.55
C GLU A 245 9.76 -13.28 12.17
N ILE A 246 8.69 -12.51 12.09
CA ILE A 246 8.17 -11.90 10.86
C ILE A 246 8.50 -10.41 10.88
N VAL A 247 9.28 -9.97 9.88
CA VAL A 247 9.59 -8.56 9.65
C VAL A 247 8.50 -7.95 8.78
N ASN A 248 7.79 -6.95 9.30
CA ASN A 248 6.69 -6.28 8.60
C ASN A 248 7.15 -5.07 7.76
N TYR A 249 8.25 -4.45 8.13
CA TYR A 249 8.72 -3.22 7.51
C TYR A 249 9.59 -3.49 6.27
N PRO A 250 9.35 -2.78 5.15
CA PRO A 250 10.24 -2.76 4.01
C PRO A 250 11.59 -2.11 4.34
N GLY A 251 12.61 -2.40 3.53
CA GLY A 251 13.93 -1.80 3.63
C GLY A 251 13.99 -0.36 3.11
N GLU A 252 15.21 0.22 3.13
CA GLU A 252 15.49 1.58 2.62
C GLU A 252 15.28 1.70 1.10
N ASP A 253 15.28 0.57 0.38
CA ASP A 253 14.98 0.49 -1.05
C ASP A 253 13.49 0.73 -1.36
N LEU A 254 12.65 0.76 -0.33
CA LEU A 254 11.20 0.96 -0.45
C LEU A 254 10.54 -0.08 -1.37
N ASP A 255 11.02 -1.33 -1.33
CA ASP A 255 10.41 -2.46 -2.04
C ASP A 255 9.61 -3.33 -1.05
N LEU A 256 8.33 -3.57 -1.36
CA LEU A 256 7.47 -4.46 -0.56
C LEU A 256 7.78 -5.95 -0.76
N LEU A 257 8.27 -6.36 -1.93
CA LEU A 257 8.46 -7.78 -2.25
C LEU A 257 9.45 -8.51 -1.34
N PRO A 258 10.56 -7.90 -0.89
CA PRO A 258 11.46 -8.52 0.10
C PRO A 258 10.78 -8.91 1.40
N VAL A 259 9.75 -8.17 1.86
CA VAL A 259 8.99 -8.52 3.08
C VAL A 259 8.36 -9.91 2.92
N TYR A 260 7.71 -10.18 1.79
CA TYR A 260 7.09 -11.48 1.50
C TYR A 260 8.10 -12.59 1.25
N ARG A 261 9.21 -12.28 0.54
CA ARG A 261 10.28 -13.25 0.27
C ARG A 261 10.96 -13.70 1.54
N ASN A 262 11.28 -12.75 2.44
CA ASN A 262 11.91 -13.04 3.72
C ASN A 262 10.98 -13.87 4.62
N ALA A 263 9.72 -13.48 4.73
CA ALA A 263 8.74 -14.26 5.48
C ALA A 263 8.59 -15.67 4.91
N ALA A 264 8.53 -15.82 3.59
CA ALA A 264 8.45 -17.13 2.96
C ALA A 264 9.70 -18.00 3.23
N ALA A 265 10.89 -17.41 3.23
CA ALA A 265 12.13 -18.11 3.54
C ALA A 265 12.15 -18.62 4.99
N GLU A 266 11.80 -17.77 5.96
CA GLU A 266 11.77 -18.15 7.37
C GLU A 266 10.67 -19.21 7.64
N LEU A 267 9.48 -19.05 7.06
CA LEU A 267 8.41 -20.06 7.16
C LEU A 267 8.84 -21.40 6.57
N LYS A 268 9.45 -21.41 5.39
CA LYS A 268 9.93 -22.64 4.75
C LYS A 268 10.98 -23.35 5.62
N LYS A 269 11.93 -22.60 6.16
CA LYS A 269 12.95 -23.10 7.10
C LYS A 269 12.30 -23.72 8.36
N ALA A 270 11.33 -23.03 8.95
CA ALA A 270 10.61 -23.52 10.13
C ALA A 270 9.82 -24.80 9.86
N MET A 271 9.28 -24.96 8.64
CA MET A 271 8.57 -26.17 8.23
C MET A 271 9.51 -27.34 7.87
N GLY A 272 10.84 -27.15 7.92
CA GLY A 272 11.82 -28.21 7.62
C GLY A 272 12.21 -28.28 6.15
N GLY A 273 11.86 -27.26 5.35
CA GLY A 273 12.38 -27.11 3.99
C GLY A 273 13.81 -26.60 4.00
N SER A 274 14.72 -27.29 3.32
CA SER A 274 16.09 -26.82 3.02
C SER A 274 16.09 -25.90 1.79
#